data_db11c8850d9de09848cb5b351d27ae71
#
_entry.id   db11c8850d9de09848cb5b351d27ae71
#
_cell.length_a   1.000
_cell.length_b   1.000
_cell.length_c   1.000
_cell.angle_alpha   90.00
_cell.angle_beta   90.00
_cell.angle_gamma   90.00
#
_symmetry.space_group_name_H-M   'P 1'
#
loop_
_entity.id
_entity.type
_entity.pdbx_description
1 polymer ?
#
loop_
_entity_poly.entity_id
_entity_poly.type
_entity_poly.pdbx_seq_one_letter_code
_entity_poly.pdbx_strand_id
1 'polypeptide(L)'
;MADIRVLATDLEFPEGPVVMPDGSVVLVEIRGKRLTRVYPDGRKEVVAQIPGGPNGAALGPDGKMYICNNGGFSWIPTGKMIMPGPQSDDYQGGSIQRVDLQSGKVETVVDRCDEHGLRGPNDLVFDRHGGLWFSDLGKRRAREMDVGAFYYLKPGMKEIVEAVHGVLPANGIGLSPDEKTVYIAETPTARLWAYEIAEPGAIKPXXXXXXXXXXXXXXXXXXXXXXXXXXXXXXXXXXXXXXXMAVEASGNVCVATLVSGCISVIAPDGTLIEQVPTGDRVTTNIAFGGPELKTAYITLSGKGELIAMDWARPGLALNFLNK
;
A
#
# COMPACT_ATOMS: atom_id res chain seq x y z
N MET A 1 -16.17 11.24 18.02
CA MET A 1 -15.71 9.91 17.55
C MET A 1 -16.42 9.57 16.26
N ALA A 2 -15.68 9.11 15.27
CA ALA A 2 -16.29 8.77 13.99
C ALA A 2 -17.17 7.53 14.11
N ASP A 3 -18.30 7.55 13.42
CA ASP A 3 -19.14 6.36 13.31
C ASP A 3 -18.50 5.38 12.36
N ILE A 4 -18.15 4.23 12.87
CA ILE A 4 -17.55 3.17 12.06
C ILE A 4 -18.68 2.25 11.58
N ARG A 5 -18.76 2.08 10.27
CA ARG A 5 -19.73 1.18 9.64
C ARG A 5 -18.99 -0.04 9.13
N VAL A 6 -19.43 -1.23 9.52
CA VAL A 6 -18.82 -2.47 9.03
C VAL A 6 -19.53 -2.87 7.74
N LEU A 7 -18.78 -2.88 6.63
CA LEU A 7 -19.37 -3.19 5.33
C LEU A 7 -19.30 -4.67 5.00
N ALA A 8 -18.26 -5.36 5.47
CA ALA A 8 -18.11 -6.78 5.20
C ALA A 8 -17.28 -7.42 6.29
N THR A 9 -17.55 -8.70 6.53
CA THR A 9 -16.82 -9.50 7.53
C THR A 9 -16.33 -10.78 6.88
N ASP A 10 -15.61 -11.58 7.64
CA ASP A 10 -15.11 -12.89 7.20
C ASP A 10 -14.24 -12.80 5.96
N LEU A 11 -13.47 -11.73 5.86
CA LEU A 11 -12.47 -11.56 4.81
C LEU A 11 -11.15 -12.14 5.32
N GLU A 12 -10.41 -12.78 4.44
CA GLU A 12 -9.18 -13.48 4.81
C GLU A 12 -7.97 -12.60 4.55
N PHE A 13 -7.68 -11.76 5.52
CA PHE A 13 -6.63 -10.77 5.52
C PHE A 13 -6.83 -9.78 4.37
N PRO A 14 -7.88 -8.95 4.45
CA PRO A 14 -8.20 -8.02 3.37
C PRO A 14 -7.15 -6.92 3.24
N GLU A 15 -6.90 -6.53 1.99
CA GLU A 15 -5.93 -5.49 1.66
C GLU A 15 -6.32 -4.83 0.33
N GLY A 16 -5.58 -3.81 -0.04
CA GLY A 16 -5.67 -3.22 -1.36
C GLY A 16 -7.06 -2.76 -1.78
N PRO A 17 -7.79 -1.99 -0.94
CA PRO A 17 -9.15 -1.60 -1.31
C PRO A 17 -9.14 -0.54 -2.40
N VAL A 18 -10.05 -0.70 -3.37
CA VAL A 18 -10.28 0.25 -4.45
C VAL A 18 -11.78 0.54 -4.48
N VAL A 19 -12.15 1.79 -4.24
CA VAL A 19 -13.56 2.16 -4.19
C VAL A 19 -14.01 2.52 -5.59
N MET A 20 -14.89 1.70 -6.13
CA MET A 20 -15.33 1.84 -7.51
C MET A 20 -16.42 2.92 -7.64
N PRO A 21 -16.61 3.47 -8.86
CA PRO A 21 -17.61 4.53 -9.04
C PRO A 21 -19.03 4.12 -8.64
N ASP A 22 -19.36 2.84 -8.71
CA ASP A 22 -20.71 2.39 -8.33
C ASP A 22 -20.88 2.20 -6.83
N GLY A 23 -19.83 2.51 -6.05
CA GLY A 23 -19.88 2.37 -4.60
C GLY A 23 -19.44 1.01 -4.08
N SER A 24 -19.19 0.06 -4.97
CA SER A 24 -18.62 -1.20 -4.52
C SER A 24 -17.13 -1.02 -4.23
N VAL A 25 -16.55 -1.94 -3.47
CA VAL A 25 -15.12 -1.92 -3.16
C VAL A 25 -14.53 -3.22 -3.67
N VAL A 26 -13.53 -3.09 -4.53
CA VAL A 26 -12.75 -4.25 -4.99
C VAL A 26 -11.51 -4.31 -4.14
N LEU A 27 -11.24 -5.47 -3.54
CA LEU A 27 -10.09 -5.61 -2.65
C LEU A 27 -9.48 -6.99 -2.83
N VAL A 28 -8.26 -7.14 -2.31
CA VAL A 28 -7.63 -8.45 -2.29
C VAL A 28 -7.79 -9.07 -0.92
N GLU A 29 -7.82 -10.38 -0.86
CA GLU A 29 -7.72 -11.13 0.38
C GLU A 29 -6.44 -11.92 0.27
N ILE A 30 -5.41 -11.49 1.02
CA ILE A 30 -4.09 -12.08 0.82
C ILE A 30 -4.09 -13.56 1.19
N ARG A 31 -4.63 -13.88 2.36
CA ARG A 31 -4.66 -15.28 2.79
C ARG A 31 -5.66 -16.07 1.97
N GLY A 32 -6.73 -15.42 1.55
CA GLY A 32 -7.75 -16.08 0.73
C GLY A 32 -7.34 -16.29 -0.73
N LYS A 33 -6.27 -15.61 -1.17
CA LYS A 33 -5.74 -15.76 -2.52
C LYS A 33 -6.79 -15.44 -3.58
N ARG A 34 -7.43 -14.27 -3.42
CA ARG A 34 -8.49 -13.89 -4.34
C ARG A 34 -8.70 -12.38 -4.39
N LEU A 35 -9.31 -11.94 -5.48
CA LEU A 35 -9.79 -10.59 -5.65
C LEU A 35 -11.29 -10.64 -5.45
N THR A 36 -11.79 -9.79 -4.54
CA THR A 36 -13.18 -9.83 -4.09
C THR A 36 -13.83 -8.47 -4.29
N ARG A 37 -15.08 -8.47 -4.73
CA ARG A 37 -15.88 -7.24 -4.78
C ARG A 37 -16.88 -7.28 -3.63
N VAL A 38 -16.92 -6.18 -2.87
CA VAL A 38 -17.88 -6.01 -1.78
C VAL A 38 -18.86 -4.94 -2.23
N TYR A 39 -20.14 -5.30 -2.28
CA TYR A 39 -21.19 -4.38 -2.69
C TYR A 39 -21.68 -3.54 -1.51
N PRO A 40 -22.31 -2.40 -1.77
CA PRO A 40 -22.76 -1.55 -0.67
C PRO A 40 -23.70 -2.24 0.33
N ASP A 41 -24.42 -3.28 -0.11
CA ASP A 41 -25.30 -4.03 0.78
C ASP A 41 -24.57 -5.12 1.57
N GLY A 42 -23.25 -5.22 1.41
CA GLY A 42 -22.44 -6.19 2.13
C GLY A 42 -22.25 -7.52 1.40
N ARG A 43 -22.95 -7.70 0.28
CA ARG A 43 -22.78 -8.93 -0.50
C ARG A 43 -21.37 -8.99 -1.08
N LYS A 44 -20.77 -10.18 -1.08
CA LYS A 44 -19.43 -10.38 -1.59
C LYS A 44 -19.45 -11.25 -2.84
N GLU A 45 -18.56 -10.95 -3.76
CA GLU A 45 -18.42 -11.70 -5.01
C GLU A 45 -16.94 -11.92 -5.28
N VAL A 46 -16.54 -13.15 -5.50
CA VAL A 46 -15.15 -13.42 -5.89
C VAL A 46 -14.99 -13.09 -7.36
N VAL A 47 -14.12 -12.14 -7.67
CA VAL A 47 -13.85 -11.75 -9.05
C VAL A 47 -12.87 -12.70 -9.69
N ALA A 48 -11.83 -13.11 -8.94
CA ALA A 48 -10.80 -13.99 -9.49
C ALA A 48 -10.06 -14.69 -8.36
N GLN A 49 -9.68 -15.94 -8.57
CA GLN A 49 -8.74 -16.61 -7.69
C GLN A 49 -7.33 -16.21 -8.14
N ILE A 50 -6.47 -15.89 -7.19
CA ILE A 50 -5.13 -15.41 -7.49
C ILE A 50 -4.14 -16.15 -6.59
N PRO A 51 -3.53 -17.22 -7.07
CA PRO A 51 -2.55 -17.96 -6.26
C PRO A 51 -1.37 -17.07 -5.84
N GLY A 52 -0.76 -17.39 -4.75
CA GLY A 52 0.36 -16.66 -4.18
C GLY A 52 -0.10 -15.74 -3.08
N GLY A 53 0.14 -14.45 -3.25
CA GLY A 53 -0.24 -13.46 -2.24
C GLY A 53 -0.66 -12.15 -2.87
N PRO A 54 -1.91 -12.06 -3.35
CA PRO A 54 -2.38 -10.78 -3.89
C PRO A 54 -2.44 -9.78 -2.75
N ASN A 55 -1.65 -8.71 -2.86
CA ASN A 55 -1.39 -7.83 -1.74
C ASN A 55 -1.91 -6.41 -1.92
N GLY A 56 -1.94 -5.92 -3.15
CA GLY A 56 -2.39 -4.57 -3.43
C GLY A 56 -3.12 -4.52 -4.75
N ALA A 57 -3.93 -3.47 -4.94
CA ALA A 57 -4.73 -3.35 -6.15
C ALA A 57 -4.85 -1.89 -6.57
N ALA A 58 -4.89 -1.64 -7.86
CA ALA A 58 -5.13 -0.32 -8.42
C ALA A 58 -5.73 -0.46 -9.81
N LEU A 59 -6.70 0.40 -10.14
CA LEU A 59 -7.31 0.35 -11.45
C LEU A 59 -6.42 1.09 -12.44
N GLY A 60 -6.13 0.45 -13.57
CA GLY A 60 -5.22 0.99 -14.55
C GLY A 60 -5.91 1.66 -15.73
N PRO A 61 -5.09 2.28 -16.60
CA PRO A 61 -5.65 3.01 -17.74
C PRO A 61 -6.39 2.12 -18.74
N ASP A 62 -6.11 0.83 -18.74
CA ASP A 62 -6.80 -0.12 -19.61
C ASP A 62 -8.10 -0.64 -18.99
N GLY A 63 -8.47 -0.14 -17.81
CA GLY A 63 -9.67 -0.57 -17.12
C GLY A 63 -9.54 -1.87 -16.37
N LYS A 64 -8.34 -2.43 -16.35
CA LYS A 64 -8.10 -3.66 -15.61
C LYS A 64 -7.56 -3.37 -14.22
N MET A 65 -7.75 -4.30 -13.31
CA MET A 65 -7.29 -4.14 -11.95
C MET A 65 -5.88 -4.73 -11.83
N TYR A 66 -4.92 -3.87 -11.54
CA TYR A 66 -3.53 -4.31 -11.38
C TYR A 66 -3.29 -4.75 -9.96
N ILE A 67 -2.54 -5.82 -9.81
CA ILE A 67 -2.34 -6.51 -8.54
C ILE A 67 -0.85 -6.64 -8.28
N CYS A 68 -0.44 -6.27 -7.06
CA CYS A 68 0.88 -6.66 -6.57
C CYS A 68 0.74 -8.05 -5.96
N ASN A 69 1.47 -9.02 -6.49
CA ASN A 69 1.46 -10.37 -5.94
C ASN A 69 2.78 -10.63 -5.25
N ASN A 70 2.73 -10.84 -3.94
CA ASN A 70 3.97 -10.99 -3.16
C ASN A 70 4.54 -12.41 -3.22
N GLY A 71 3.88 -13.31 -3.93
CA GLY A 71 4.35 -14.67 -4.08
C GLY A 71 3.89 -15.63 -2.99
N GLY A 72 3.40 -15.10 -1.89
CA GLY A 72 2.82 -15.91 -0.84
C GLY A 72 3.55 -15.85 0.48
N PHE A 73 2.76 -15.82 1.55
CA PHE A 73 3.24 -15.93 2.93
C PHE A 73 2.87 -17.29 3.48
N SER A 74 3.62 -17.73 4.48
CA SER A 74 3.09 -18.71 5.40
C SER A 74 2.19 -17.97 6.39
N TRP A 75 1.23 -18.68 6.99
CA TRP A 75 0.25 -18.02 7.86
C TRP A 75 0.32 -18.63 9.25
N ILE A 76 0.39 -17.76 10.25
CA ILE A 76 0.68 -18.16 11.62
C ILE A 76 -0.49 -17.76 12.53
N PRO A 77 -1.13 -18.72 13.18
CA PRO A 77 -2.14 -18.37 14.19
C PRO A 77 -1.49 -17.56 15.31
N THR A 78 -2.09 -16.43 15.64
CA THR A 78 -1.58 -15.52 16.65
C THR A 78 -2.78 -15.05 17.48
N GLY A 79 -3.08 -15.79 18.54
CA GLY A 79 -4.29 -15.56 19.28
C GLY A 79 -5.49 -15.85 18.42
N LYS A 80 -6.40 -14.89 18.32
CA LYS A 80 -7.60 -15.06 17.50
C LYS A 80 -7.35 -14.67 16.03
N MET A 81 -6.17 -14.18 15.72
CA MET A 81 -5.84 -13.72 14.37
C MET A 81 -4.98 -14.74 13.66
N ILE A 82 -4.91 -14.61 12.33
CA ILE A 82 -4.00 -15.39 11.52
C ILE A 82 -3.14 -14.38 10.76
N MET A 83 -1.85 -14.37 11.06
CA MET A 83 -0.95 -13.32 10.61
C MET A 83 0.03 -13.82 9.57
N PRO A 84 0.49 -12.94 8.68
CA PRO A 84 1.51 -13.36 7.71
C PRO A 84 2.83 -13.67 8.40
N GLY A 85 3.45 -14.76 7.98
CA GLY A 85 4.76 -15.17 8.44
C GLY A 85 5.80 -15.01 7.35
N PRO A 86 6.85 -15.81 7.38
CA PRO A 86 7.87 -15.78 6.32
C PRO A 86 7.29 -16.22 4.98
N GLN A 87 8.11 -16.17 3.94
CA GLN A 87 7.65 -16.59 2.63
C GLN A 87 7.12 -18.02 2.66
N SER A 88 6.13 -18.30 1.83
CA SER A 88 5.50 -19.62 1.81
C SER A 88 6.46 -20.66 1.24
N ASP A 89 6.19 -21.90 1.58
CA ASP A 89 7.02 -23.02 1.09
C ASP A 89 6.94 -23.15 -0.44
N ASP A 90 5.83 -22.76 -1.02
CA ASP A 90 5.64 -22.86 -2.48
C ASP A 90 5.96 -21.58 -3.22
N TYR A 91 6.66 -20.65 -2.58
CA TYR A 91 7.01 -19.35 -3.16
C TYR A 91 7.85 -19.53 -4.43
N GLN A 92 7.48 -18.84 -5.49
CA GLN A 92 8.20 -18.87 -6.77
C GLN A 92 8.47 -17.48 -7.32
N GLY A 93 8.48 -16.48 -6.46
CA GLY A 93 8.74 -15.11 -6.88
C GLY A 93 7.51 -14.24 -6.81
N GLY A 94 7.72 -12.95 -6.91
CA GLY A 94 6.65 -11.97 -6.94
C GLY A 94 6.36 -11.49 -8.34
N SER A 95 5.25 -10.80 -8.51
CA SER A 95 4.88 -10.30 -9.83
C SER A 95 3.88 -9.16 -9.73
N ILE A 96 3.76 -8.43 -10.84
CA ILE A 96 2.62 -7.55 -11.08
C ILE A 96 1.71 -8.28 -12.05
N GLN A 97 0.45 -8.38 -11.68
CA GLN A 97 -0.56 -9.03 -12.50
C GLN A 97 -1.66 -8.04 -12.81
N ARG A 98 -2.53 -8.38 -13.74
CA ARG A 98 -3.75 -7.60 -13.95
C ARG A 98 -4.91 -8.53 -14.19
N VAL A 99 -6.09 -8.10 -13.76
CA VAL A 99 -7.30 -8.88 -13.79
C VAL A 99 -8.36 -8.16 -14.59
N ASP A 100 -8.95 -8.85 -15.53
CA ASP A 100 -10.14 -8.34 -16.23
C ASP A 100 -11.31 -8.50 -15.28
N LEU A 101 -11.95 -7.38 -14.92
CA LEU A 101 -12.99 -7.42 -13.90
C LEU A 101 -14.26 -8.13 -14.35
N GLN A 102 -14.50 -8.23 -15.65
CA GLN A 102 -15.70 -8.90 -16.14
C GLN A 102 -15.48 -10.41 -16.25
N SER A 103 -14.37 -10.82 -16.83
CA SER A 103 -14.12 -12.25 -17.07
C SER A 103 -13.41 -12.93 -15.90
N GLY A 104 -12.71 -12.16 -15.06
CA GLY A 104 -11.89 -12.73 -14.01
C GLY A 104 -10.55 -13.24 -14.49
N LYS A 105 -10.21 -13.01 -15.76
CA LYS A 105 -8.95 -13.50 -16.30
C LYS A 105 -7.77 -12.77 -15.66
N VAL A 106 -6.80 -13.53 -15.19
CA VAL A 106 -5.58 -13.00 -14.55
C VAL A 106 -4.41 -13.24 -15.48
N GLU A 107 -3.60 -12.21 -15.68
CA GLU A 107 -2.39 -12.37 -16.47
C GLU A 107 -1.22 -11.67 -15.77
N THR A 108 -0.04 -12.23 -15.95
CA THR A 108 1.17 -11.63 -15.40
C THR A 108 1.67 -10.54 -16.34
N VAL A 109 1.95 -9.37 -15.77
CA VAL A 109 2.46 -8.24 -16.52
C VAL A 109 3.99 -8.25 -16.49
N VAL A 110 4.57 -8.38 -15.30
CA VAL A 110 6.02 -8.40 -15.15
C VAL A 110 6.36 -9.13 -13.85
N ASP A 111 7.48 -9.88 -13.87
CA ASP A 111 7.92 -10.59 -12.67
C ASP A 111 9.41 -10.38 -12.38
N ARG A 112 10.07 -9.51 -13.12
CA ARG A 112 11.49 -9.26 -12.91
C ARG A 112 11.86 -7.87 -13.37
N CYS A 113 13.00 -7.40 -12.88
CA CYS A 113 13.60 -6.15 -13.29
C CYS A 113 15.03 -6.49 -13.69
N ASP A 114 15.33 -6.39 -14.99
CA ASP A 114 16.65 -6.75 -15.51
C ASP A 114 17.04 -8.16 -15.08
N GLU A 115 18.07 -8.27 -14.26
CA GLU A 115 18.63 -9.57 -13.90
C GLU A 115 17.99 -10.21 -12.69
N HIS A 116 17.18 -9.47 -11.92
CA HIS A 116 16.64 -10.05 -10.70
C HIS A 116 15.13 -10.15 -10.74
N GLY A 117 14.61 -11.18 -10.10
CA GLY A 117 13.17 -11.35 -9.96
C GLY A 117 12.60 -10.42 -8.91
N LEU A 118 11.34 -10.03 -9.08
CA LEU A 118 10.64 -9.30 -8.04
C LEU A 118 10.46 -10.22 -6.85
N ARG A 119 10.53 -9.65 -5.65
CA ARG A 119 10.47 -10.45 -4.43
C ARG A 119 9.09 -10.46 -3.80
N GLY A 120 8.64 -9.30 -3.32
CA GLY A 120 7.36 -9.22 -2.65
C GLY A 120 6.63 -7.93 -2.97
N PRO A 121 6.21 -7.73 -4.22
CA PRO A 121 5.44 -6.54 -4.55
C PRO A 121 4.28 -6.36 -3.58
N ASN A 122 4.09 -5.13 -3.12
CA ASN A 122 3.19 -4.89 -2.01
C ASN A 122 2.06 -3.94 -2.37
N ASP A 123 2.37 -2.70 -2.70
CA ASP A 123 1.33 -1.72 -2.97
C ASP A 123 1.70 -0.93 -4.22
N LEU A 124 0.74 -0.18 -4.78
CA LEU A 124 0.94 0.39 -6.10
C LEU A 124 0.05 1.60 -6.31
N VAL A 125 0.50 2.50 -7.20
CA VAL A 125 -0.27 3.68 -7.57
C VAL A 125 0.10 4.11 -8.99
N PHE A 126 -0.90 4.44 -9.81
CA PHE A 126 -0.67 4.93 -11.17
C PHE A 126 -0.44 6.43 -11.16
N ASP A 127 0.51 6.88 -11.97
CA ASP A 127 0.67 8.32 -12.19
C ASP A 127 -0.21 8.77 -13.36
N ARG A 128 -0.21 10.09 -13.61
CA ARG A 128 -1.09 10.64 -14.65
C ARG A 128 -0.72 10.18 -16.05
N HIS A 129 0.50 9.72 -16.24
CA HIS A 129 0.99 9.27 -17.54
C HIS A 129 0.63 7.82 -17.84
N GLY A 130 0.08 7.11 -16.85
CA GLY A 130 -0.22 5.69 -17.01
C GLY A 130 0.91 4.77 -16.62
N GLY A 131 1.93 5.28 -15.96
CA GLY A 131 2.98 4.46 -15.39
C GLY A 131 2.63 4.04 -13.98
N LEU A 132 3.24 2.97 -13.52
CA LEU A 132 2.87 2.35 -12.25
C LEU A 132 4.04 2.35 -11.29
N TRP A 133 3.90 3.07 -10.20
CA TRP A 133 4.84 3.00 -9.09
C TRP A 133 4.41 1.86 -8.18
N PHE A 134 5.34 1.00 -7.77
CA PHE A 134 4.98 -0.04 -6.79
C PHE A 134 6.14 -0.32 -5.86
N SER A 135 5.78 -0.70 -4.64
CA SER A 135 6.74 -1.06 -3.62
C SER A 135 6.96 -2.56 -3.61
N ASP A 136 8.13 -2.97 -3.15
CA ASP A 136 8.47 -4.38 -2.98
C ASP A 136 8.99 -4.53 -1.55
N LEU A 137 8.23 -5.25 -0.75
CA LEU A 137 8.52 -5.43 0.66
C LEU A 137 9.76 -6.29 0.88
N GLY A 138 10.10 -7.10 -0.12
CA GLY A 138 11.04 -8.18 0.10
C GLY A 138 10.36 -9.35 0.77
N LYS A 139 11.11 -10.43 0.97
CA LYS A 139 10.60 -11.62 1.64
C LYS A 139 11.44 -11.93 2.86
N ARG A 140 10.81 -12.50 3.85
CA ARG A 140 11.50 -12.93 5.07
C ARG A 140 11.59 -14.45 5.07
N ARG A 141 12.73 -14.94 5.47
CA ARG A 141 13.00 -16.37 5.59
C ARG A 141 13.49 -16.64 7.01
N ALA A 142 13.74 -17.91 7.32
CA ALA A 142 14.05 -18.29 8.71
C ALA A 142 15.25 -17.52 9.28
N ARG A 143 16.29 -17.31 8.49
CA ARG A 143 17.52 -16.71 8.98
C ARG A 143 17.99 -15.50 8.20
N GLU A 144 17.16 -14.98 7.28
CA GLU A 144 17.55 -13.84 6.46
C GLU A 144 16.32 -13.15 5.92
N MET A 145 16.50 -11.95 5.41
CA MET A 145 15.41 -11.23 4.77
C MET A 145 15.97 -10.36 3.67
N ASP A 146 15.14 -10.10 2.67
CA ASP A 146 15.49 -9.18 1.60
C ASP A 146 15.34 -7.74 2.09
N VAL A 147 16.16 -6.84 1.56
CA VAL A 147 15.84 -5.42 1.68
C VAL A 147 14.76 -5.09 0.66
N GLY A 148 14.01 -4.05 0.93
CA GLY A 148 12.95 -3.63 0.03
C GLY A 148 13.44 -2.70 -1.06
N ALA A 149 12.51 -2.37 -1.95
CA ALA A 149 12.79 -1.50 -3.08
C ALA A 149 11.48 -0.91 -3.55
N PHE A 150 11.55 0.09 -4.44
CA PHE A 150 10.36 0.44 -5.18
C PHE A 150 10.74 0.72 -6.63
N TYR A 151 9.75 0.53 -7.50
CA TYR A 151 9.94 0.43 -8.93
C TYR A 151 8.96 1.32 -9.67
N TYR A 152 9.25 1.57 -10.92
CA TYR A 152 8.33 2.24 -11.82
C TYR A 152 8.22 1.41 -13.10
N LEU A 153 7.00 0.99 -13.39
CA LEU A 153 6.70 0.29 -14.63
C LEU A 153 6.18 1.33 -15.61
N LYS A 154 6.92 1.56 -16.68
CA LYS A 154 6.62 2.67 -17.59
C LYS A 154 5.29 2.46 -18.30
N PRO A 155 4.66 3.55 -18.76
CA PRO A 155 3.45 3.39 -19.57
C PRO A 155 3.68 2.41 -20.70
N GLY A 156 2.68 1.57 -20.98
CA GLY A 156 2.84 0.45 -21.90
C GLY A 156 3.09 -0.85 -21.21
N MET A 157 3.48 -0.79 -19.92
CA MET A 157 3.57 -1.95 -19.06
C MET A 157 4.59 -2.98 -19.53
N LYS A 158 5.71 -2.53 -20.09
CA LYS A 158 6.76 -3.43 -20.55
C LYS A 158 8.12 -3.11 -19.97
N GLU A 159 8.44 -1.82 -19.82
CA GLU A 159 9.76 -1.42 -19.32
C GLU A 159 9.66 -1.05 -17.85
N ILE A 160 10.55 -1.63 -17.05
CA ILE A 160 10.54 -1.42 -15.60
C ILE A 160 11.89 -0.88 -15.17
N VAL A 161 11.88 0.07 -14.24
CA VAL A 161 13.11 0.58 -13.64
C VAL A 161 13.01 0.46 -12.13
N GLU A 162 14.14 0.16 -11.50
CA GLU A 162 14.23 0.15 -10.06
C GLU A 162 14.55 1.57 -9.62
N ALA A 163 13.58 2.23 -8.98
CA ALA A 163 13.77 3.62 -8.60
C ALA A 163 14.70 3.73 -7.40
N VAL A 164 14.48 2.89 -6.38
CA VAL A 164 15.33 2.87 -5.18
C VAL A 164 15.40 1.43 -4.68
N HIS A 165 16.60 0.99 -4.35
CA HIS A 165 16.84 -0.29 -3.71
C HIS A 165 17.40 -0.01 -2.31
N GLY A 166 17.01 -0.83 -1.36
CA GLY A 166 17.56 -0.73 -0.03
C GLY A 166 16.66 -0.04 0.97
N VAL A 167 15.39 0.12 0.64
CA VAL A 167 14.40 0.60 1.60
C VAL A 167 14.06 -0.56 2.52
N LEU A 168 14.18 -0.39 3.81
CA LEU A 168 13.77 -1.44 4.75
C LEU A 168 12.27 -1.63 4.60
N PRO A 169 11.80 -2.86 4.76
CA PRO A 169 10.62 -3.30 4.01
C PRO A 169 9.66 -2.20 3.58
N ALA A 170 9.64 -1.97 2.25
CA ALA A 170 8.81 -0.93 1.65
C ALA A 170 7.38 -1.43 1.52
N ASN A 171 6.44 -0.77 2.18
CA ASN A 171 5.06 -1.20 2.22
C ASN A 171 4.19 -0.23 1.41
N GLY A 172 3.52 0.69 2.06
CA GLY A 172 2.65 1.62 1.35
C GLY A 172 3.39 2.54 0.42
N ILE A 173 2.72 2.94 -0.65
CA ILE A 173 3.27 3.89 -1.62
C ILE A 173 2.15 4.83 -2.07
N GLY A 174 2.49 6.10 -2.26
CA GLY A 174 1.53 7.09 -2.73
C GLY A 174 2.22 8.25 -3.38
N LEU A 175 1.46 9.03 -4.12
CA LEU A 175 1.99 10.20 -4.82
C LEU A 175 1.36 11.47 -4.26
N SER A 176 2.16 12.54 -4.19
CA SER A 176 1.62 13.85 -3.85
C SER A 176 0.66 14.32 -4.94
N PRO A 177 -0.23 15.27 -4.63
CA PRO A 177 -1.19 15.73 -5.65
C PRO A 177 -0.53 16.23 -6.94
N ASP A 178 0.64 16.84 -6.85
CA ASP A 178 1.35 17.32 -8.05
C ASP A 178 2.21 16.24 -8.68
N GLU A 179 2.26 15.06 -8.05
CA GLU A 179 3.06 13.92 -8.54
C GLU A 179 4.56 14.21 -8.62
N LYS A 180 5.02 15.15 -7.79
CA LYS A 180 6.46 15.44 -7.72
C LYS A 180 7.13 14.73 -6.55
N THR A 181 6.35 14.07 -5.70
CA THR A 181 6.87 13.34 -4.55
C THR A 181 6.24 11.97 -4.50
N VAL A 182 7.05 10.93 -4.26
CA VAL A 182 6.54 9.60 -3.96
C VAL A 182 6.79 9.32 -2.49
N TYR A 183 5.76 8.88 -1.79
CA TYR A 183 5.82 8.53 -0.37
C TYR A 183 5.93 7.03 -0.22
N ILE A 184 6.79 6.59 0.67
CA ILE A 184 6.99 5.18 0.98
C ILE A 184 6.85 4.98 2.48
N ALA A 185 5.98 4.06 2.88
CA ALA A 185 5.85 3.67 4.29
C ALA A 185 6.78 2.49 4.56
N GLU A 186 7.67 2.68 5.51
CA GLU A 186 8.64 1.66 5.90
C GLU A 186 8.12 0.99 7.16
N THR A 187 7.79 -0.28 7.07
CA THR A 187 7.02 -0.94 8.11
C THR A 187 7.75 -1.08 9.45
N PRO A 188 8.92 -1.73 9.49
CA PRO A 188 9.48 -2.03 10.82
C PRO A 188 9.96 -0.81 11.57
N THR A 189 10.28 0.25 10.88
CA THR A 189 10.81 1.45 11.53
C THR A 189 9.74 2.49 11.82
N ALA A 190 8.53 2.28 11.32
CA ALA A 190 7.43 3.23 11.44
C ALA A 190 7.80 4.59 10.86
N ARG A 191 8.47 4.59 9.72
CA ARG A 191 8.88 5.82 9.05
C ARG A 191 8.09 6.00 7.76
N LEU A 192 7.75 7.25 7.51
CA LEU A 192 7.21 7.64 6.22
C LEU A 192 8.28 8.46 5.52
N TRP A 193 8.70 7.99 4.36
CA TRP A 193 9.73 8.65 3.57
C TRP A 193 9.10 9.39 2.40
N ALA A 194 9.65 10.56 2.07
CA ALA A 194 9.25 11.33 0.91
C ALA A 194 10.46 11.43 -0.02
N TYR A 195 10.27 11.00 -1.26
CA TYR A 195 11.33 11.05 -2.26
C TYR A 195 10.90 11.99 -3.37
N GLU A 196 11.77 12.91 -3.74
CA GLU A 196 11.47 13.88 -4.79
C GLU A 196 11.71 13.23 -6.15
N ILE A 197 10.73 13.32 -7.02
CA ILE A 197 10.78 12.70 -8.35
C ILE A 197 11.42 13.66 -9.33
N ALA A 198 12.51 13.23 -9.98
CA ALA A 198 13.15 14.03 -11.02
C ALA A 198 12.36 13.94 -12.32
N GLU A 199 11.93 12.72 -12.64
CA GLU A 199 11.05 12.43 -13.77
C GLU A 199 10.42 11.07 -13.47
N PRO A 200 9.35 10.69 -14.16
CA PRO A 200 8.72 9.41 -13.85
C PRO A 200 9.73 8.26 -13.86
N GLY A 201 9.80 7.58 -12.73
CA GLY A 201 10.72 6.45 -12.57
C GLY A 201 12.09 6.80 -12.05
N ALA A 202 12.40 8.09 -11.89
CA ALA A 202 13.73 8.52 -11.43
C ALA A 202 13.59 9.45 -10.21
N ILE A 203 14.35 9.12 -9.18
CA ILE A 203 14.35 9.89 -7.94
C ILE A 203 15.53 10.85 -7.96
N LYS A 204 15.34 12.09 -7.50
CA LYS A 204 16.42 13.07 -7.43
C LYS A 204 17.49 12.58 -6.45
N PRO A 205 18.78 12.80 -6.80
CA PRO A 205 19.84 12.36 -5.89
C PRO A 205 19.70 13.03 -4.54
N UNK A 206 19.93 12.37 -3.54
CA UNK A 206 19.72 12.87 -2.24
C UNK A 206 20.81 13.75 -1.91
N UNK A 207 20.48 14.57 -1.76
CA UNK A 207 21.39 15.52 -1.31
C UNK A 207 21.23 15.46 0.13
N UNK A 208 21.63 15.25 0.63
CA UNK A 208 21.59 15.25 1.92
C UNK A 208 20.32 15.68 2.45
N UNK A 209 19.86 15.15 2.32
CA UNK A 209 18.70 15.52 2.68
C UNK A 209 18.56 15.57 4.03
N UNK A 210 18.41 16.28 4.34
CA UNK A 210 18.18 16.44 5.44
C UNK A 210 17.23 15.74 5.91
N UNK A 211 17.33 15.14 6.18
CA UNK A 211 16.57 14.52 6.60
C UNK A 211 15.91 14.97 7.56
N UNK A 212 15.33 15.39 7.54
CA UNK A 212 14.71 15.71 8.23
C UNK A 212 14.21 14.96 9.06
N UNK A 213 14.49 14.66 9.59
CA UNK A 213 14.13 14.08 10.22
C UNK A 213 13.32 14.28 11.00
N UNK A 214 12.68 14.49 10.78
CA UNK A 214 11.93 14.67 11.45
C UNK A 214 11.59 13.88 12.34
N UNK A 215 11.54 13.73 12.59
CA UNK A 215 11.10 13.15 13.22
C UNK A 215 11.31 12.35 14.05
N UNK A 216 11.38 12.65 14.41
CA UNK A 216 11.42 11.95 15.01
C UNK A 216 11.80 11.04 15.45
N UNK A 217 11.87 11.02 15.70
CA UNK A 217 12.16 10.27 16.11
C UNK A 217 12.74 9.43 16.18
N UNK A 218 12.51 9.15 16.02
CA UNK A 218 12.93 8.44 16.13
C UNK A 218 13.75 7.89 15.94
N UNK A 219 13.94 7.70 16.15
CA UNK A 219 14.54 7.09 16.05
C UNK A 219 15.39 6.96 15.50
N UNK A 220 15.85 7.43 15.71
CA UNK A 220 16.51 7.28 15.31
C UNK A 220 17.17 7.09 14.54
N UNK A 221 17.27 6.78 14.38
CA UNK A 221 17.86 6.58 13.78
C UNK A 221 18.22 6.60 12.86
N UNK A 222 18.57 7.30 12.74
CA UNK A 222 18.88 7.32 11.95
C UNK A 222 19.32 6.92 11.19
N UNK A 223 19.08 6.08 11.05
CA UNK A 223 19.46 5.67 10.32
C UNK A 223 19.83 6.06 9.27
N UNK A 224 20.62 6.10 9.28
CA UNK A 224 21.17 6.35 8.39
C UNK A 224 20.63 6.60 7.27
N UNK A 225 20.29 7.27 7.38
CA UNK A 225 19.84 7.46 6.48
C UNK A 225 20.19 7.57 5.22
N UNK A 226 20.19 6.74 4.98
CA UNK A 226 20.50 6.71 3.77
C UNK A 226 20.07 7.77 2.91
N UNK A 227 20.73 8.08 2.59
CA UNK A 227 20.61 9.08 1.83
C UNK A 227 19.60 9.34 0.82
N UNK A 228 18.85 8.98 0.87
CA UNK A 228 17.93 9.35 -0.12
C UNK A 228 17.21 10.51 0.38
N UNK A 229 17.13 11.16 -0.06
CA UNK A 229 16.48 12.33 0.27
C UNK A 229 15.15 12.02 0.72
N UNK A 230 15.14 11.62 1.55
CA UNK A 230 13.93 11.27 2.11
C UNK A 230 13.70 12.10 3.29
N UNK A 231 12.76 12.29 3.41
CA UNK A 231 12.41 13.09 4.55
C UNK A 231 11.51 12.21 5.32
N UNK A 232 11.77 12.10 6.23
CA UNK A 232 11.02 11.29 7.11
C UNK A 232 9.90 12.10 7.54
N UNK A 233 9.16 11.70 7.21
CA UNK A 233 8.00 12.41 7.41
C UNK A 233 7.47 12.21 8.72
N UNK A 234 7.63 11.22 9.20
CA UNK A 234 7.08 11.01 10.46
C UNK A 234 7.70 9.79 11.03
N UNK A 235 7.72 9.82 12.02
CA UNK A 235 8.09 8.64 12.70
C UNK A 235 7.17 8.52 13.84
N UNK A 236 6.66 7.65 13.81
CA UNK A 236 5.74 7.42 14.88
C UNK A 236 6.43 6.65 15.93
N UNK A 237 6.10 6.89 16.85
CA UNK A 237 6.76 6.33 17.98
C UNK A 237 6.53 4.87 17.96
N UNK A 238 7.12 4.39 18.55
CA UNK A 238 7.17 3.09 18.84
C UNK A 238 6.28 2.19 18.05
N UNK A 239 6.46 1.37 18.00
CA UNK A 239 5.92 0.28 17.54
C UNK A 239 4.81 0.38 16.49
N UNK A 240 4.96 0.94 15.78
CA UNK A 240 3.93 0.93 14.82
C UNK A 240 4.48 0.65 13.47
N UNK A 241 3.90 0.20 12.74
CA UNK A 241 4.33 -0.10 11.44
C UNK A 241 3.37 0.48 10.47
N UNK A 242 3.80 1.00 9.52
CA UNK A 242 3.00 1.56 8.55
C UNK A 242 2.76 0.53 7.47
N UNK A 243 1.68 0.57 7.05
CA UNK A 243 1.31 -0.29 6.01
C UNK A 243 0.91 0.52 4.81
N UNK A 244 -0.07 0.52 4.30
CA UNK A 244 -0.51 1.16 3.14
C UNK A 244 -1.06 2.48 3.48
N MET A 245 -1.39 3.25 2.34
CA MET A 245 -1.70 4.66 2.59
C MET A 245 -2.62 5.19 1.49
N ALA A 246 -3.25 6.32 1.77
CA ALA A 246 -3.93 7.14 0.76
C ALA A 246 -3.62 8.60 1.05
N VAL A 247 -3.66 9.41 0.00
CA VAL A 247 -3.28 10.81 0.10
C VAL A 247 -4.56 11.64 0.03
N GLU A 248 -4.64 12.68 0.86
CA GLU A 248 -5.76 13.62 0.79
C GLU A 248 -5.51 14.66 -0.30
N ALA A 249 -6.59 15.27 -0.77
CA ALA A 249 -6.47 16.31 -1.82
C ALA A 249 -5.54 17.44 -1.39
N SER A 250 -5.49 17.73 -0.09
CA SER A 250 -4.62 18.75 0.45
C SER A 250 -3.14 18.35 0.51
N GLY A 251 -2.86 17.06 0.29
CA GLY A 251 -1.49 16.56 0.35
C GLY A 251 -1.14 15.81 1.61
N ASN A 252 -2.01 15.77 2.60
CA ASN A 252 -1.73 14.94 3.79
C ASN A 252 -1.69 13.48 3.40
N VAL A 253 -0.82 12.72 4.06
CA VAL A 253 -0.70 11.28 3.83
C VAL A 253 -1.36 10.56 4.99
N CYS A 254 -2.32 9.70 4.67
CA CYS A 254 -3.06 8.94 5.67
C CYS A 254 -2.53 7.51 5.65
N VAL A 255 -1.82 7.13 6.70
CA VAL A 255 -1.09 5.86 6.74
C VAL A 255 -1.73 4.92 7.75
N ALA A 256 -2.11 3.74 7.28
CA ALA A 256 -2.59 2.71 8.18
C ALA A 256 -1.46 2.30 9.12
N THR A 257 -1.75 2.28 10.41
CA THR A 257 -0.74 2.10 11.44
C THR A 257 -1.07 0.89 12.28
N LEU A 258 -0.20 -0.11 12.20
CA LEU A 258 -0.35 -1.34 12.97
C LEU A 258 -0.05 -1.09 14.44
N VAL A 259 -0.44 -2.02 15.26
CA VAL A 259 -0.25 -2.05 16.71
C VAL A 259 -1.09 -1.00 17.40
N SER A 260 -0.95 0.28 17.07
CA SER A 260 -1.82 1.30 17.66
C SER A 260 -3.23 1.26 17.08
N GLY A 261 -3.41 0.65 15.92
CA GLY A 261 -4.76 0.46 15.34
C GLY A 261 -5.42 1.75 14.95
N CYS A 262 -4.80 2.49 14.06
CA CYS A 262 -5.32 3.79 13.67
C CYS A 262 -4.86 4.15 12.26
N ILE A 263 -5.44 5.24 11.75
CA ILE A 263 -4.91 5.92 10.57
C ILE A 263 -4.16 7.15 11.07
N SER A 264 -2.89 7.24 10.75
CA SER A 264 -2.07 8.40 11.10
C SER A 264 -2.10 9.39 9.94
N VAL A 265 -2.48 10.63 10.21
CA VAL A 265 -2.58 11.67 9.19
C VAL A 265 -1.35 12.55 9.32
N ILE A 266 -0.53 12.57 8.28
CA ILE A 266 0.77 13.24 8.31
C ILE A 266 0.80 14.32 7.22
N ALA A 267 1.09 15.54 7.63
CA ALA A 267 1.17 16.67 6.70
C ALA A 267 2.43 16.54 5.81
N PRO A 268 2.44 17.21 4.66
CA PRO A 268 3.62 17.16 3.79
C PRO A 268 4.94 17.56 4.46
N ASP A 269 4.88 18.38 5.51
CA ASP A 269 6.10 18.77 6.22
C ASP A 269 6.49 17.76 7.32
N GLY A 270 5.75 16.66 7.43
CA GLY A 270 6.04 15.63 8.42
C GLY A 270 5.30 15.77 9.74
N THR A 271 4.50 16.81 9.90
CA THR A 271 3.74 17.02 11.14
C THR A 271 2.65 15.95 11.26
N LEU A 272 2.60 15.29 12.40
CA LEU A 272 1.49 14.36 12.68
C LEU A 272 0.27 15.18 13.09
N ILE A 273 -0.75 15.20 12.24
CA ILE A 273 -1.94 16.01 12.46
C ILE A 273 -2.91 15.34 13.42
N GLU A 274 -3.17 14.06 13.20
CA GLU A 274 -4.08 13.31 14.07
C GLU A 274 -3.91 11.83 13.86
N GLN A 275 -4.41 11.04 14.78
CA GLN A 275 -4.51 9.60 14.64
C GLN A 275 -5.94 9.20 14.89
N VAL A 276 -6.53 8.52 13.91
CA VAL A 276 -7.95 8.17 13.94
C VAL A 276 -8.07 6.69 14.27
N PRO A 277 -8.59 6.34 15.44
CA PRO A 277 -8.68 4.93 15.85
C PRO A 277 -9.63 4.14 14.95
N THR A 278 -9.32 2.89 14.72
CA THR A 278 -10.13 2.03 13.85
C THR A 278 -10.72 0.82 14.55
N GLY A 279 -10.16 0.45 15.71
CA GLY A 279 -10.66 -0.71 16.45
C GLY A 279 -9.95 -2.02 16.14
N ASP A 280 -8.92 -2.00 15.34
CA ASP A 280 -8.17 -3.21 15.03
C ASP A 280 -6.69 -2.89 15.02
N ARG A 281 -5.91 -3.61 15.82
CA ARG A 281 -4.46 -3.42 15.86
C ARG A 281 -3.78 -3.76 14.54
N VAL A 282 -4.48 -4.48 13.66
CA VAL A 282 -3.93 -4.83 12.35
C VAL A 282 -4.72 -4.08 11.28
N THR A 283 -4.66 -2.75 11.38
CA THR A 283 -5.23 -1.83 10.39
C THR A 283 -4.21 -1.72 9.26
N THR A 284 -4.58 -2.11 8.04
CA THR A 284 -3.58 -2.28 6.99
C THR A 284 -3.67 -1.33 5.82
N ASN A 285 -4.84 -0.80 5.49
CA ASN A 285 -4.92 0.06 4.31
C ASN A 285 -6.12 0.98 4.39
N ILE A 286 -6.12 2.00 3.56
CA ILE A 286 -7.19 2.99 3.48
C ILE A 286 -7.34 3.46 2.04
N ALA A 287 -8.57 3.68 1.62
CA ALA A 287 -8.89 4.27 0.33
C ALA A 287 -10.04 5.24 0.51
N PHE A 288 -10.11 6.24 -0.35
CA PHE A 288 -11.17 7.22 -0.28
C PHE A 288 -12.19 6.99 -1.38
N GLY A 289 -13.45 7.21 -1.06
CA GLY A 289 -14.53 7.10 -2.03
C GLY A 289 -15.71 7.92 -1.59
N GLY A 290 -16.86 7.65 -2.21
CA GLY A 290 -18.10 8.34 -1.91
C GLY A 290 -18.13 9.74 -2.48
N PRO A 291 -19.21 10.47 -2.22
CA PRO A 291 -19.33 11.83 -2.72
C PRO A 291 -18.18 12.69 -2.19
N GLU A 292 -17.56 13.43 -3.09
CA GLU A 292 -16.47 14.35 -2.74
C GLU A 292 -15.26 13.63 -2.15
N LEU A 293 -15.19 12.29 -2.28
CA LEU A 293 -14.09 11.50 -1.73
C LEU A 293 -13.91 11.73 -0.23
N LYS A 294 -15.01 11.87 0.49
CA LYS A 294 -14.96 12.13 1.94
C LYS A 294 -15.43 10.95 2.77
N THR A 295 -15.37 9.76 2.22
CA THR A 295 -15.59 8.54 2.98
C THR A 295 -14.30 7.71 2.93
N ALA A 296 -13.81 7.31 4.10
CA ALA A 296 -12.63 6.46 4.18
C ALA A 296 -13.07 5.01 4.29
N TYR A 297 -12.50 4.17 3.46
CA TYR A 297 -12.72 2.72 3.45
C TYR A 297 -11.42 2.08 3.93
N ILE A 298 -11.50 1.27 4.97
CA ILE A 298 -10.31 0.82 5.68
C ILE A 298 -10.37 -0.69 5.87
N THR A 299 -9.25 -1.37 5.57
CA THR A 299 -9.17 -2.81 5.79
C THR A 299 -8.65 -3.08 7.20
N LEU A 300 -9.43 -3.84 7.95
CA LEU A 300 -9.07 -4.31 9.28
C LEU A 300 -8.71 -5.78 9.16
N SER A 301 -7.43 -6.04 8.93
CA SER A 301 -7.01 -7.38 8.55
C SER A 301 -7.00 -8.37 9.71
N GLY A 302 -6.81 -7.88 10.93
CA GLY A 302 -6.88 -8.76 12.08
C GLY A 302 -8.28 -9.29 12.33
N LYS A 303 -9.28 -8.44 12.14
CA LYS A 303 -10.69 -8.85 12.31
C LYS A 303 -11.27 -9.46 11.04
N GLY A 304 -10.64 -9.24 9.89
CA GLY A 304 -11.19 -9.70 8.63
C GLY A 304 -12.36 -8.86 8.16
N GLU A 305 -12.25 -7.54 8.32
CA GLU A 305 -13.35 -6.63 8.02
C GLU A 305 -12.96 -5.54 7.05
N LEU A 306 -13.94 -5.06 6.31
CA LEU A 306 -13.86 -3.79 5.60
C LEU A 306 -14.82 -2.84 6.29
N ILE A 307 -14.30 -1.69 6.70
CA ILE A 307 -15.13 -0.67 7.36
C ILE A 307 -15.11 0.62 6.56
N ALA A 308 -16.07 1.48 6.84
CA ALA A 308 -16.12 2.83 6.29
C ALA A 308 -16.41 3.81 7.40
N MET A 309 -15.90 5.02 7.24
CA MET A 309 -16.23 6.12 8.14
C MET A 309 -16.17 7.44 7.37
N ASP A 310 -16.93 8.40 7.84
CA ASP A 310 -16.84 9.74 7.27
C ASP A 310 -15.46 10.31 7.58
N TRP A 311 -14.90 11.01 6.60
CA TRP A 311 -13.56 11.57 6.75
C TRP A 311 -13.65 13.09 6.75
N ALA A 312 -12.78 13.73 7.52
CA ALA A 312 -12.88 15.18 7.71
C ALA A 312 -12.51 15.98 6.46
N ARG A 313 -11.66 15.42 5.61
CA ARG A 313 -11.11 16.13 4.46
C ARG A 313 -11.22 15.24 3.23
N PRO A 314 -11.36 15.84 2.04
CA PRO A 314 -11.50 14.99 0.84
C PRO A 314 -10.20 14.26 0.50
N GLY A 315 -10.35 13.05 -0.01
CA GLY A 315 -9.23 12.31 -0.56
C GLY A 315 -8.79 12.86 -1.90
N LEU A 316 -7.61 12.46 -2.31
CA LEU A 316 -7.08 12.82 -3.63
C LEU A 316 -7.72 11.92 -4.68
N ALA A 317 -8.23 12.53 -5.76
CA ALA A 317 -8.75 11.75 -6.87
C ALA A 317 -7.60 10.95 -7.50
N LEU A 318 -7.83 9.67 -7.72
CA LEU A 318 -6.80 8.79 -8.29
C LEU A 318 -6.93 8.74 -9.81
N ASN A 319 -5.78 8.68 -10.47
CA ASN A 319 -5.75 8.57 -11.92
C ASN A 319 -6.46 7.29 -12.35
N PHE A 320 -7.25 7.38 -13.42
CA PHE A 320 -7.96 6.26 -14.05
C PHE A 320 -9.07 5.67 -13.20
N LEU A 321 -9.34 6.26 -12.04
CA LEU A 321 -10.44 5.82 -11.19
C LEU A 321 -11.42 6.96 -10.92
N ASN A 322 -10.92 8.08 -10.39
CA ASN A 322 -11.79 9.19 -10.01
C ASN A 322 -11.64 10.38 -10.94
N LYS A 323 -10.69 10.36 -11.85
CA LYS A 323 -10.53 11.45 -12.81
C LYS A 323 -10.13 10.95 -14.18
#